data_9d0608f9d276be771633cead7eea39c6
#
_entry.id   9d0608f9d276be771633cead7eea39c6
#
_cell.length_a   1.000
_cell.length_b   1.000
_cell.length_c   1.000
_cell.angle_alpha   90.00
_cell.angle_beta   90.00
_cell.angle_gamma   90.00
#
_symmetry.space_group_name_H-M   'P 1'
#
loop_
_entity.id
_entity.type
_entity.pdbx_description
1 polymer ?
#
loop_
_entity_poly.entity_id
_entity_poly.type
_entity_poly.pdbx_seq_one_letter_code
_entity_poly.pdbx_strand_id
1 'polypeptide(L)'
;MGSGVYSSIAYSTLSDDRGYAKASRDQLFKNISVDASNTAASFNVNARSFNTQIKAEMVNVGVRECRDSQEHPYSTPIIIALDVTGSTMNTPYEMIKNHLPKIMDSVMQMGVRDPQLLFMAVGDHEYDRYPIQVGQFESDTEKILNSLESLVIEGGGGGNAGESYLLAHIVAGYHTETDSWFKRHTKGFLFTIGDEPNLQGIPGDSLTEILGYQKGAGSISANEAIRKAQEQYHVFHIHITNASYGTKVAESWKNLLGQNVLMCKSDE
;
A
#
# COMPACT_ATOMS: atom_id res chain seq x y z
N MET A 1 -2.16 -20.21 -0.68
CA MET A 1 -2.83 -19.36 -1.69
C MET A 1 -4.28 -19.81 -1.77
N GLY A 2 -5.22 -18.87 -1.77
CA GLY A 2 -6.63 -19.20 -1.81
C GLY A 2 -7.08 -19.59 -3.21
N SER A 3 -8.04 -20.49 -3.26
CA SER A 3 -8.67 -20.99 -4.50
C SER A 3 -9.80 -20.09 -5.02
N GLY A 4 -10.05 -18.95 -4.37
CA GLY A 4 -11.15 -18.06 -4.73
C GLY A 4 -10.78 -17.03 -5.79
N VAL A 5 -11.78 -16.56 -6.52
CA VAL A 5 -11.71 -15.47 -7.50
C VAL A 5 -12.54 -14.31 -6.99
N TYR A 6 -12.13 -13.07 -7.28
CA TYR A 6 -12.97 -11.92 -7.00
C TYR A 6 -14.32 -12.01 -7.70
N SER A 7 -15.37 -11.67 -6.97
CA SER A 7 -16.73 -11.63 -7.49
C SER A 7 -17.48 -10.42 -6.92
N SER A 8 -18.05 -9.60 -7.78
CA SER A 8 -18.87 -8.44 -7.39
C SER A 8 -20.13 -8.86 -6.59
N ILE A 9 -20.64 -10.07 -6.84
CA ILE A 9 -21.75 -10.63 -6.06
C ILE A 9 -21.27 -10.97 -4.64
N ALA A 10 -20.12 -11.64 -4.52
CA ALA A 10 -19.53 -11.94 -3.20
C ALA A 10 -19.18 -10.65 -2.46
N TYR A 11 -18.64 -9.63 -3.15
CA TYR A 11 -18.39 -8.32 -2.56
C TYR A 11 -19.69 -7.69 -2.02
N SER A 12 -20.75 -7.67 -2.81
CA SER A 12 -22.04 -7.08 -2.38
C SER A 12 -22.59 -7.78 -1.14
N THR A 13 -22.58 -9.13 -1.14
CA THR A 13 -23.03 -9.92 0.02
C THR A 13 -22.20 -9.61 1.26
N LEU A 14 -20.88 -9.64 1.16
CA LEU A 14 -19.99 -9.35 2.29
C LEU A 14 -20.09 -7.89 2.75
N SER A 15 -20.28 -6.95 1.83
CA SER A 15 -20.50 -5.54 2.14
C SER A 15 -21.78 -5.31 2.96
N ASP A 16 -22.85 -6.01 2.60
CA ASP A 16 -24.12 -5.95 3.33
C ASP A 16 -23.99 -6.60 4.71
N ASP A 17 -23.40 -7.80 4.79
CA ASP A 17 -23.18 -8.56 6.04
C ASP A 17 -22.29 -7.79 7.02
N ARG A 18 -21.25 -7.12 6.52
CA ARG A 18 -20.31 -6.30 7.32
C ARG A 18 -20.81 -4.88 7.56
N GLY A 19 -21.92 -4.50 6.92
CA GLY A 19 -22.58 -3.21 7.10
C GLY A 19 -21.80 -2.01 6.56
N TYR A 20 -20.98 -2.17 5.52
CA TYR A 20 -20.12 -1.12 4.98
C TYR A 20 -20.84 0.17 4.62
N ALA A 21 -22.07 0.08 4.09
CA ALA A 21 -22.88 1.25 3.73
C ALA A 21 -23.13 2.19 4.91
N LYS A 22 -23.26 1.65 6.13
CA LYS A 22 -23.59 2.38 7.36
C LYS A 22 -22.41 2.57 8.30
N ALA A 23 -21.36 1.77 8.16
CA ALA A 23 -20.21 1.82 9.04
C ALA A 23 -19.42 3.12 8.83
N SER A 24 -18.98 3.72 9.93
CA SER A 24 -17.97 4.79 9.90
C SER A 24 -16.57 4.21 9.67
N ARG A 25 -15.61 5.07 9.30
CA ARG A 25 -14.22 4.69 9.21
C ARG A 25 -13.71 3.99 10.48
N ASP A 26 -14.00 4.56 11.64
CA ASP A 26 -13.53 4.07 12.94
C ASP A 26 -14.17 2.73 13.36
N GLN A 27 -15.27 2.35 12.72
CA GLN A 27 -15.88 1.03 12.87
C GLN A 27 -15.23 -0.03 11.96
N LEU A 28 -14.77 0.37 10.77
CA LEU A 28 -14.13 -0.54 9.81
C LEU A 28 -12.64 -0.72 10.08
N PHE A 29 -11.96 0.36 10.46
CA PHE A 29 -10.51 0.37 10.66
C PHE A 29 -10.15 0.61 12.12
N LYS A 30 -9.12 -0.10 12.56
CA LYS A 30 -8.54 0.14 13.87
C LYS A 30 -7.72 1.43 13.83
N ASN A 31 -8.22 2.44 14.54
CA ASN A 31 -7.48 3.69 14.72
C ASN A 31 -6.52 3.56 15.90
N ILE A 32 -5.27 3.92 15.70
CA ILE A 32 -4.35 4.22 16.77
C ILE A 32 -4.39 5.74 16.92
N SER A 33 -5.12 6.25 17.92
CA SER A 33 -4.94 7.64 18.33
C SER A 33 -3.51 7.76 18.85
N VAL A 34 -2.66 8.42 18.08
CA VAL A 34 -1.36 8.84 18.58
C VAL A 34 -1.64 9.92 19.61
N ASP A 35 -1.50 9.58 20.89
CA ASP A 35 -1.49 10.58 21.94
C ASP A 35 -0.30 11.49 21.64
N ALA A 36 -0.57 12.72 21.23
CA ALA A 36 0.44 13.71 20.83
C ALA A 36 1.50 14.01 21.92
N SER A 37 1.30 13.49 23.14
CA SER A 37 2.23 13.59 24.26
C SER A 37 3.42 12.60 24.18
N ASN A 38 3.42 11.64 23.24
CA ASN A 38 4.46 10.61 23.12
C ASN A 38 5.35 10.74 21.87
N THR A 39 5.34 11.88 21.24
CA THR A 39 5.88 12.11 19.89
C THR A 39 7.41 12.15 19.76
N ALA A 40 8.23 12.05 20.77
CA ALA A 40 9.68 12.16 20.57
C ALA A 40 10.56 11.20 21.37
N ALA A 41 10.02 10.41 22.27
CA ALA A 41 10.83 9.74 23.28
C ALA A 41 10.91 8.22 23.17
N SER A 42 10.31 7.57 22.20
CA SER A 42 10.24 6.11 22.18
C SER A 42 10.44 5.44 20.82
N PHE A 43 11.30 5.97 19.96
CA PHE A 43 11.88 5.18 18.87
C PHE A 43 12.89 4.15 19.39
N ASN A 44 12.46 3.35 20.37
CA ASN A 44 13.22 2.21 20.78
C ASN A 44 12.59 0.99 20.15
N VAL A 45 13.26 0.38 19.18
CA VAL A 45 12.83 -0.82 18.43
C VAL A 45 12.35 -1.94 19.36
N ASN A 46 12.92 -2.02 20.56
CA ASN A 46 12.53 -2.96 21.60
C ASN A 46 11.23 -2.60 22.33
N ALA A 47 10.71 -1.38 22.16
CA ALA A 47 9.45 -0.91 22.73
C ALA A 47 8.28 -0.92 21.74
N ARG A 48 8.47 -1.39 20.50
CA ARG A 48 7.37 -1.79 19.63
C ARG A 48 6.69 -3.04 20.23
N SER A 49 6.10 -2.87 21.41
CA SER A 49 5.12 -3.85 21.87
C SER A 49 4.03 -3.86 20.81
N PHE A 50 4.05 -4.92 19.99
CA PHE A 50 2.99 -5.15 19.01
C PHE A 50 1.67 -4.98 19.73
N ASN A 51 1.04 -3.84 19.52
CA ASN A 51 -0.33 -3.70 19.96
C ASN A 51 -1.07 -4.81 19.20
N THR A 52 -1.89 -5.55 19.90
CA THR A 52 -2.71 -6.67 19.37
C THR A 52 -3.59 -6.28 18.19
N GLN A 53 -3.49 -5.03 17.72
CA GLN A 53 -4.30 -4.46 16.66
C GLN A 53 -3.73 -4.70 15.25
N ILE A 54 -2.41 -4.77 15.07
CA ILE A 54 -1.81 -5.07 13.76
C ILE A 54 -1.33 -6.52 13.72
N LYS A 55 -1.52 -7.16 12.57
CA LYS A 55 -0.97 -8.50 12.36
C LYS A 55 0.55 -8.40 12.19
N ALA A 56 1.30 -9.17 12.96
CA ALA A 56 2.77 -9.17 12.92
C ALA A 56 3.32 -9.41 11.50
N GLU A 57 2.63 -10.21 10.70
CA GLU A 57 2.99 -10.50 9.31
C GLU A 57 2.95 -9.27 8.39
N MET A 58 2.16 -8.24 8.73
CA MET A 58 2.05 -7.02 7.91
C MET A 58 3.23 -6.06 8.12
N VAL A 59 3.89 -6.12 9.27
CA VAL A 59 5.04 -5.27 9.61
C VAL A 59 6.37 -6.00 9.50
N ASN A 60 6.38 -7.32 9.64
CA ASN A 60 7.55 -8.15 9.37
C ASN A 60 7.56 -8.51 7.89
N VAL A 61 8.07 -7.59 7.09
CA VAL A 61 8.05 -7.74 5.63
C VAL A 61 9.09 -8.79 5.20
N GLY A 62 8.61 -10.00 4.94
CA GLY A 62 9.38 -11.01 4.20
C GLY A 62 9.16 -10.87 2.69
N VAL A 63 9.33 -11.95 1.94
CA VAL A 63 8.98 -11.99 0.52
C VAL A 63 7.46 -12.20 0.36
N ARG A 64 6.82 -11.41 -0.48
CA ARG A 64 5.42 -11.56 -0.88
C ARG A 64 5.35 -12.22 -2.24
N GLU A 65 4.58 -13.28 -2.35
CA GLU A 65 4.55 -14.11 -3.53
C GLU A 65 3.23 -13.99 -4.28
N CYS A 66 3.32 -13.72 -5.60
CA CYS A 66 2.21 -13.84 -6.54
C CYS A 66 2.51 -15.01 -7.47
N ARG A 67 1.89 -16.15 -7.20
CA ARG A 67 2.20 -17.42 -7.87
C ARG A 67 1.05 -17.91 -8.72
N ASP A 68 1.41 -18.53 -9.84
CA ASP A 68 0.47 -19.31 -10.64
C ASP A 68 0.00 -20.54 -9.88
N SER A 69 -1.22 -20.93 -10.12
CA SER A 69 -1.81 -22.16 -9.62
C SER A 69 -2.65 -22.83 -10.69
N GLN A 70 -3.18 -23.99 -10.39
CA GLN A 70 -4.10 -24.65 -11.32
C GLN A 70 -5.36 -23.80 -11.58
N GLU A 71 -5.82 -23.07 -10.57
CA GLU A 71 -7.00 -22.20 -10.65
C GLU A 71 -6.67 -20.80 -11.20
N HIS A 72 -5.43 -20.35 -11.03
CA HIS A 72 -4.92 -19.06 -11.48
C HIS A 72 -3.65 -19.24 -12.30
N PRO A 73 -3.74 -19.79 -13.53
CA PRO A 73 -2.56 -20.17 -14.32
C PRO A 73 -1.77 -18.98 -14.89
N TYR A 74 -2.31 -17.76 -14.81
CA TYR A 74 -1.70 -16.55 -15.35
C TYR A 74 -1.78 -15.37 -14.36
N SER A 75 -1.37 -15.62 -13.13
CA SER A 75 -1.41 -14.62 -12.06
C SER A 75 -0.82 -13.27 -12.49
N THR A 76 -1.58 -12.20 -12.26
CA THR A 76 -1.17 -10.82 -12.52
C THR A 76 -1.12 -10.05 -11.20
N PRO A 77 0.07 -9.67 -10.70
CA PRO A 77 0.20 -8.93 -9.45
C PRO A 77 -0.22 -7.48 -9.62
N ILE A 78 -1.07 -7.00 -8.70
CA ILE A 78 -1.50 -5.61 -8.59
C ILE A 78 -1.26 -5.16 -7.16
N ILE A 79 -0.38 -4.19 -6.97
CA ILE A 79 -0.07 -3.59 -5.67
C ILE A 79 -0.76 -2.23 -5.58
N ILE A 80 -1.48 -1.99 -4.49
CA ILE A 80 -2.13 -0.72 -4.18
C ILE A 80 -1.61 -0.25 -2.82
N ALA A 81 -0.76 0.77 -2.82
CA ALA A 81 -0.18 1.37 -1.64
C ALA A 81 -0.92 2.67 -1.30
N LEU A 82 -1.62 2.65 -0.17
CA LEU A 82 -2.48 3.72 0.29
C LEU A 82 -1.75 4.54 1.36
N ASP A 83 -1.71 5.83 1.19
CA ASP A 83 -1.33 6.76 2.23
C ASP A 83 -2.40 6.76 3.33
N VAL A 84 -1.97 6.54 4.57
CA VAL A 84 -2.84 6.47 5.75
C VAL A 84 -2.58 7.59 6.75
N THR A 85 -1.84 8.63 6.34
CA THR A 85 -1.54 9.81 7.16
C THR A 85 -2.73 10.76 7.27
N GLY A 86 -2.58 11.83 8.05
CA GLY A 86 -3.72 12.67 8.47
C GLY A 86 -4.61 13.20 7.34
N SER A 87 -4.03 13.66 6.22
CA SER A 87 -4.77 14.23 5.10
C SER A 87 -5.52 13.19 4.26
N THR A 88 -4.99 11.97 4.22
CA THR A 88 -5.47 10.86 3.38
C THR A 88 -6.07 9.69 4.16
N MET A 89 -6.22 9.83 5.47
CA MET A 89 -6.70 8.77 6.37
C MET A 89 -8.06 8.14 5.97
N ASN A 90 -8.83 8.80 5.13
CA ASN A 90 -10.09 8.27 4.60
C ASN A 90 -9.90 7.40 3.35
N THR A 91 -8.72 7.41 2.72
CA THR A 91 -8.48 6.67 1.46
C THR A 91 -8.75 5.17 1.58
N PRO A 92 -8.29 4.44 2.62
CA PRO A 92 -8.64 3.03 2.78
C PRO A 92 -10.15 2.80 2.97
N TYR A 93 -10.84 3.72 3.65
CA TYR A 93 -12.28 3.65 3.86
C TYR A 93 -13.05 3.83 2.54
N GLU A 94 -12.70 4.83 1.74
CA GLU A 94 -13.28 5.03 0.42
C GLU A 94 -12.93 3.86 -0.53
N MET A 95 -11.71 3.34 -0.43
CA MET A 95 -11.28 2.18 -1.20
C MET A 95 -12.21 0.98 -0.97
N ILE A 96 -12.47 0.62 0.30
CA ILE A 96 -13.28 -0.56 0.62
C ILE A 96 -14.75 -0.36 0.25
N LYS A 97 -15.28 0.85 0.40
CA LYS A 97 -16.71 1.13 0.17
C LYS A 97 -17.06 1.38 -1.29
N ASN A 98 -16.23 2.15 -1.99
CA ASN A 98 -16.64 2.80 -3.22
C ASN A 98 -15.75 2.46 -4.41
N HIS A 99 -14.45 2.20 -4.19
CA HIS A 99 -13.49 2.09 -5.28
C HIS A 99 -13.13 0.64 -5.63
N LEU A 100 -12.94 -0.21 -4.63
CA LEU A 100 -12.51 -1.60 -4.88
C LEU A 100 -13.41 -2.34 -5.88
N PRO A 101 -14.75 -2.33 -5.76
CA PRO A 101 -15.59 -3.02 -6.74
C PRO A 101 -15.45 -2.45 -8.14
N LYS A 102 -15.38 -1.12 -8.29
CA LYS A 102 -15.21 -0.47 -9.60
C LYS A 102 -13.85 -0.79 -10.24
N ILE A 103 -12.79 -0.80 -9.42
CA ILE A 103 -11.44 -1.17 -9.86
C ILE A 103 -11.45 -2.61 -10.36
N MET A 104 -11.99 -3.54 -9.57
CA MET A 104 -12.01 -4.95 -9.93
C MET A 104 -12.86 -5.21 -11.16
N ASP A 105 -14.03 -4.59 -11.27
CA ASP A 105 -14.88 -4.70 -12.47
C ASP A 105 -14.13 -4.19 -13.71
N SER A 106 -13.43 -3.07 -13.60
CA SER A 106 -12.63 -2.51 -14.70
C SER A 106 -11.45 -3.41 -15.07
N VAL A 107 -10.73 -3.93 -14.08
CA VAL A 107 -9.59 -4.86 -14.27
C VAL A 107 -10.06 -6.13 -15.02
N MET A 108 -11.20 -6.69 -14.61
CA MET A 108 -11.78 -7.87 -15.25
C MET A 108 -12.27 -7.57 -16.66
N GLN A 109 -12.95 -6.43 -16.89
CA GLN A 109 -13.42 -6.01 -18.22
C GLN A 109 -12.29 -5.74 -19.20
N MET A 110 -11.15 -5.23 -18.73
CA MET A 110 -9.94 -5.03 -19.54
C MET A 110 -9.22 -6.34 -19.88
N GLY A 111 -9.70 -7.48 -19.40
CA GLY A 111 -9.14 -8.79 -19.69
C GLY A 111 -7.83 -9.08 -18.95
N VAL A 112 -7.57 -8.41 -17.83
CA VAL A 112 -6.44 -8.75 -16.93
C VAL A 112 -6.72 -10.14 -16.37
N ARG A 113 -5.77 -11.05 -16.60
CA ARG A 113 -5.93 -12.46 -16.25
C ARG A 113 -5.49 -12.70 -14.82
N ASP A 114 -6.30 -13.46 -14.09
CA ASP A 114 -6.02 -13.93 -12.71
C ASP A 114 -5.41 -12.84 -11.80
N PRO A 115 -6.08 -11.66 -11.63
CA PRO A 115 -5.54 -10.57 -10.83
C PRO A 115 -5.40 -11.00 -9.36
N GLN A 116 -4.24 -10.72 -8.77
CA GLN A 116 -3.99 -10.88 -7.35
C GLN A 116 -3.61 -9.52 -6.76
N LEU A 117 -4.40 -9.05 -5.79
CA LEU A 117 -4.22 -7.74 -5.17
C LEU A 117 -3.41 -7.85 -3.88
N LEU A 118 -2.47 -6.93 -3.70
CA LEU A 118 -1.75 -6.72 -2.47
C LEU A 118 -1.96 -5.27 -2.03
N PHE A 119 -2.52 -5.07 -0.84
CA PHE A 119 -2.65 -3.75 -0.23
C PHE A 119 -1.47 -3.44 0.68
N MET A 120 -0.98 -2.21 0.61
CA MET A 120 -0.02 -1.63 1.54
C MET A 120 -0.62 -0.38 2.16
N ALA A 121 -0.27 -0.08 3.41
CA ALA A 121 -0.44 1.24 3.99
C ALA A 121 0.93 1.90 4.12
N VAL A 122 1.01 3.17 3.74
CA VAL A 122 2.22 3.99 3.78
C VAL A 122 2.02 5.11 4.77
N GLY A 123 2.96 5.27 5.67
CA GLY A 123 3.10 6.37 6.60
C GLY A 123 4.50 7.00 6.49
N ASP A 124 4.92 7.72 7.52
CA ASP A 124 6.23 8.35 7.58
C ASP A 124 7.24 7.51 8.38
N HIS A 125 8.41 7.25 7.80
CA HIS A 125 9.45 6.43 8.43
C HIS A 125 10.10 7.11 9.65
N GLU A 126 9.97 8.43 9.80
CA GLU A 126 10.52 9.19 10.91
C GLU A 126 9.52 9.35 12.07
N TYR A 127 8.20 9.40 11.77
CA TYR A 127 7.19 9.81 12.74
C TYR A 127 6.16 8.72 13.05
N ASP A 128 5.87 7.82 12.10
CA ASP A 128 4.83 6.85 12.29
C ASP A 128 5.34 5.54 12.91
N ARG A 129 4.49 4.90 13.69
CA ARG A 129 4.82 3.63 14.34
C ARG A 129 4.92 2.48 13.34
N TYR A 130 4.12 2.53 12.29
CA TYR A 130 4.07 1.52 11.23
C TYR A 130 4.26 2.20 9.86
N PRO A 131 5.48 2.64 9.52
CA PRO A 131 5.72 3.42 8.30
C PRO A 131 5.40 2.65 7.01
N ILE A 132 5.33 1.34 7.08
CA ILE A 132 4.83 0.49 6.01
C ILE A 132 4.10 -0.72 6.59
N GLN A 133 2.95 -1.03 6.05
CA GLN A 133 2.20 -2.24 6.34
C GLN A 133 1.97 -2.97 5.02
N VAL A 134 2.24 -4.27 4.97
CA VAL A 134 2.24 -5.01 3.71
C VAL A 134 1.38 -6.26 3.84
N GLY A 135 0.29 -6.31 3.07
CA GLY A 135 -0.59 -7.47 2.98
C GLY A 135 0.02 -8.65 2.22
N GLN A 136 -0.82 -9.54 1.78
CA GLN A 136 -0.47 -10.65 0.88
C GLN A 136 -1.13 -10.43 -0.49
N PHE A 137 -0.62 -11.09 -1.54
CA PHE A 137 -1.32 -11.16 -2.81
C PHE A 137 -2.51 -12.11 -2.68
N GLU A 138 -3.71 -11.58 -2.91
CA GLU A 138 -4.97 -12.32 -2.78
C GLU A 138 -5.85 -12.15 -4.01
N SER A 139 -6.52 -13.23 -4.41
CA SER A 139 -7.48 -13.26 -5.52
C SER A 139 -8.93 -13.42 -5.05
N ASP A 140 -9.13 -13.96 -3.85
CA ASP A 140 -10.44 -14.20 -3.26
C ASP A 140 -11.04 -12.92 -2.66
N THR A 141 -12.33 -12.68 -2.91
CA THR A 141 -13.02 -11.46 -2.46
C THR A 141 -12.93 -11.24 -0.96
N GLU A 142 -13.18 -12.29 -0.17
CA GLU A 142 -13.16 -12.16 1.30
C GLU A 142 -11.76 -11.87 1.81
N LYS A 143 -10.75 -12.52 1.24
CA LYS A 143 -9.35 -12.30 1.62
C LYS A 143 -8.85 -10.91 1.24
N ILE A 144 -9.26 -10.41 0.06
CA ILE A 144 -8.98 -9.04 -0.38
C ILE A 144 -9.57 -8.04 0.63
N LEU A 145 -10.84 -8.21 1.02
CA LEU A 145 -11.49 -7.36 2.01
C LEU A 145 -10.81 -7.46 3.39
N ASN A 146 -10.51 -8.68 3.85
CA ASN A 146 -9.82 -8.91 5.12
C ASN A 146 -8.42 -8.28 5.15
N SER A 147 -7.71 -8.29 4.01
CA SER A 147 -6.40 -7.64 3.88
C SER A 147 -6.54 -6.13 4.04
N LEU A 148 -7.49 -5.53 3.35
CA LEU A 148 -7.74 -4.08 3.41
C LEU A 148 -8.21 -3.63 4.80
N GLU A 149 -9.17 -4.34 5.43
CA GLU A 149 -9.64 -4.06 6.79
C GLU A 149 -8.56 -4.25 7.87
N SER A 150 -7.53 -5.01 7.57
CA SER A 150 -6.42 -5.26 8.50
C SER A 150 -5.42 -4.11 8.56
N LEU A 151 -5.50 -3.14 7.66
CA LEU A 151 -4.66 -1.94 7.70
C LEU A 151 -4.99 -1.11 8.93
N VAL A 152 -3.96 -0.57 9.56
CA VAL A 152 -4.08 0.34 10.71
C VAL A 152 -3.90 1.77 10.21
N ILE A 153 -4.89 2.62 10.50
CA ILE A 153 -4.84 4.04 10.17
C ILE A 153 -4.28 4.77 11.37
N GLU A 154 -3.07 5.31 11.24
CA GLU A 154 -2.43 6.02 12.36
C GLU A 154 -2.91 7.45 12.48
N GLY A 155 -3.37 8.07 11.39
CA GLY A 155 -3.84 9.46 11.40
C GLY A 155 -2.75 10.45 11.79
N GLY A 156 -1.51 9.99 11.86
CA GLY A 156 -0.32 10.80 12.06
C GLY A 156 -0.07 11.69 10.85
N GLY A 157 1.00 12.40 10.86
CA GLY A 157 1.46 13.26 9.79
C GLY A 157 2.62 14.02 10.35
N GLY A 158 3.76 13.84 9.73
CA GLY A 158 5.03 14.29 10.28
C GLY A 158 5.24 15.78 10.17
N GLY A 159 6.27 16.25 10.82
CA GLY A 159 6.80 17.61 10.70
C GLY A 159 7.77 17.77 9.53
N ASN A 160 7.99 16.78 8.70
CA ASN A 160 8.77 16.83 7.47
C ASN A 160 7.86 16.98 6.25
N ALA A 161 8.41 17.42 5.12
CA ALA A 161 7.67 17.62 3.89
C ALA A 161 7.81 16.37 3.02
N GLY A 162 6.95 15.38 3.22
CA GLY A 162 6.86 14.18 2.37
C GLY A 162 6.60 12.88 3.13
N GLU A 163 5.95 11.95 2.46
CA GLU A 163 5.64 10.63 3.00
C GLU A 163 6.55 9.55 2.41
N SER A 164 6.62 8.43 3.11
CA SER A 164 7.57 7.36 2.79
C SER A 164 7.08 6.40 1.71
N TYR A 165 6.47 6.93 0.61
CA TYR A 165 6.01 6.12 -0.53
C TYR A 165 7.12 5.24 -1.12
N LEU A 166 8.38 5.62 -0.95
CA LEU A 166 9.52 4.82 -1.41
C LEU A 166 9.57 3.45 -0.77
N LEU A 167 9.07 3.30 0.46
CA LEU A 167 8.99 1.98 1.10
C LEU A 167 8.13 1.02 0.29
N ALA A 168 7.02 1.50 -0.31
CA ALA A 168 6.20 0.66 -1.19
C ALA A 168 6.97 0.25 -2.46
N HIS A 169 7.75 1.16 -3.05
CA HIS A 169 8.59 0.84 -4.21
C HIS A 169 9.71 -0.14 -3.85
N ILE A 170 10.34 0.03 -2.67
CA ILE A 170 11.38 -0.88 -2.17
C ILE A 170 10.79 -2.27 -1.93
N VAL A 171 9.63 -2.36 -1.28
CA VAL A 171 8.95 -3.64 -1.08
C VAL A 171 8.61 -4.29 -2.41
N ALA A 172 8.01 -3.56 -3.35
CA ALA A 172 7.67 -4.10 -4.67
C ALA A 172 8.91 -4.59 -5.43
N GLY A 173 10.02 -3.87 -5.36
CA GLY A 173 11.23 -4.20 -6.11
C GLY A 173 12.10 -5.29 -5.49
N TYR A 174 12.15 -5.36 -4.15
CA TYR A 174 13.10 -6.23 -3.43
C TYR A 174 12.43 -7.32 -2.59
N HIS A 175 11.14 -7.17 -2.27
CA HIS A 175 10.42 -8.07 -1.37
C HIS A 175 9.21 -8.73 -2.02
N THR A 176 9.14 -8.76 -3.35
CA THR A 176 8.12 -9.53 -4.07
C THR A 176 8.73 -10.52 -5.04
N GLU A 177 8.11 -11.68 -5.16
CA GLU A 177 8.40 -12.67 -6.18
C GLU A 177 7.12 -13.01 -6.96
N THR A 178 7.13 -12.77 -8.27
CA THR A 178 5.94 -12.94 -9.09
C THR A 178 6.19 -13.87 -10.27
N ASP A 179 5.34 -14.87 -10.45
CA ASP A 179 5.44 -15.79 -11.57
C ASP A 179 5.21 -15.10 -12.92
N SER A 180 4.43 -14.01 -12.93
CA SER A 180 4.25 -13.18 -14.12
C SER A 180 5.59 -12.65 -14.65
N TRP A 181 6.47 -12.22 -13.77
CA TRP A 181 7.80 -11.73 -14.15
C TRP A 181 8.80 -12.87 -14.37
N PHE A 182 8.98 -13.74 -13.37
CA PHE A 182 10.02 -14.76 -13.42
C PHE A 182 9.79 -15.84 -14.47
N LYS A 183 8.53 -16.17 -14.78
CA LYS A 183 8.20 -17.18 -15.79
C LYS A 183 7.86 -16.61 -17.16
N ARG A 184 7.25 -15.39 -17.21
CA ARG A 184 6.65 -14.85 -18.43
C ARG A 184 7.22 -13.50 -18.87
N HIS A 185 8.09 -12.89 -18.06
CA HIS A 185 8.60 -11.52 -18.26
C HIS A 185 7.48 -10.48 -18.49
N THR A 186 6.33 -10.71 -17.87
CA THR A 186 5.18 -9.80 -17.92
C THR A 186 5.13 -9.01 -16.60
N LYS A 187 5.10 -7.69 -16.71
CA LYS A 187 5.05 -6.81 -15.55
C LYS A 187 3.66 -6.80 -14.92
N GLY A 188 3.63 -6.72 -13.60
CA GLY A 188 2.45 -6.35 -12.84
C GLY A 188 2.22 -4.85 -12.79
N PHE A 189 1.42 -4.41 -11.82
CA PHE A 189 1.08 -3.00 -11.62
C PHE A 189 1.34 -2.59 -10.17
N LEU A 190 1.91 -1.40 -9.98
CA LEU A 190 2.09 -0.77 -8.68
C LEU A 190 1.49 0.64 -8.73
N PHE A 191 0.54 0.89 -7.84
CA PHE A 191 -0.07 2.19 -7.64
C PHE A 191 0.26 2.67 -6.22
N THR A 192 0.84 3.87 -6.10
CA THR A 192 0.89 4.63 -4.84
C THR A 192 -0.18 5.71 -4.90
N ILE A 193 -0.92 5.91 -3.83
CA ILE A 193 -2.06 6.84 -3.76
C ILE A 193 -1.88 7.75 -2.55
N GLY A 194 -1.82 9.06 -2.75
CA GLY A 194 -1.67 10.05 -1.69
C GLY A 194 -1.54 11.48 -2.19
N ASP A 195 -1.26 12.42 -1.30
CA ASP A 195 -1.24 13.87 -1.58
C ASP A 195 0.10 14.56 -1.27
N GLU A 196 1.05 13.81 -0.70
CA GLU A 196 2.35 14.34 -0.29
C GLU A 196 3.45 14.12 -1.35
N PRO A 197 4.55 14.90 -1.30
CA PRO A 197 5.71 14.65 -2.13
C PRO A 197 6.43 13.36 -1.71
N ASN A 198 7.14 12.80 -2.66
CA ASN A 198 8.01 11.67 -2.39
C ASN A 198 9.32 12.13 -1.74
N LEU A 199 9.84 11.36 -0.80
CA LEU A 199 11.16 11.58 -0.21
C LEU A 199 12.27 11.34 -1.25
N GLN A 200 13.46 11.92 -1.02
CA GLN A 200 14.62 11.75 -1.91
C GLN A 200 15.28 10.37 -1.76
N GLY A 201 15.06 9.70 -0.63
CA GLY A 201 15.58 8.38 -0.32
C GLY A 201 15.18 7.93 1.08
N ILE A 202 15.44 6.66 1.38
CA ILE A 202 15.27 6.07 2.71
C ILE A 202 16.66 5.75 3.29
N PRO A 203 17.01 6.23 4.49
CA PRO A 203 18.29 5.94 5.13
C PRO A 203 18.47 4.45 5.42
N GLY A 204 19.71 3.96 5.38
CA GLY A 204 20.03 2.56 5.64
C GLY A 204 19.65 2.08 7.03
N ASP A 205 19.74 2.95 8.04
CA ASP A 205 19.31 2.61 9.40
C ASP A 205 17.79 2.41 9.47
N SER A 206 17.01 3.26 8.77
CA SER A 206 15.55 3.08 8.64
C SER A 206 15.21 1.80 7.89
N LEU A 207 15.95 1.46 6.82
CA LEU A 207 15.77 0.18 6.11
C LEU A 207 16.06 -1.03 7.00
N THR A 208 17.09 -0.92 7.84
CA THR A 208 17.43 -1.97 8.81
C THR A 208 16.29 -2.16 9.83
N GLU A 209 15.76 -1.06 10.32
CA GLU A 209 14.71 -1.06 11.34
C GLU A 209 13.37 -1.54 10.80
N ILE A 210 12.98 -1.04 9.63
CA ILE A 210 11.63 -1.24 9.07
C ILE A 210 11.54 -2.54 8.27
N LEU A 211 12.55 -2.83 7.44
CA LEU A 211 12.55 -3.94 6.50
C LEU A 211 13.52 -5.07 6.86
N GLY A 212 14.23 -4.94 7.97
CA GLY A 212 15.15 -5.98 8.45
C GLY A 212 16.44 -6.09 7.63
N TYR A 213 16.89 -5.02 6.97
CA TYR A 213 18.15 -5.02 6.23
C TYR A 213 19.33 -5.19 7.20
N GLN A 214 20.45 -5.67 6.67
CA GLN A 214 21.65 -5.84 7.48
C GLN A 214 22.11 -4.49 8.04
N LYS A 215 22.58 -4.49 9.28
CA LYS A 215 23.16 -3.31 9.91
C LYS A 215 24.30 -2.74 9.05
N GLY A 216 24.24 -1.44 8.79
CA GLY A 216 25.20 -0.76 7.89
C GLY A 216 24.80 -0.82 6.42
N ALA A 217 23.56 -1.22 6.09
CA ALA A 217 23.04 -1.06 4.75
C ALA A 217 23.11 0.41 4.30
N GLY A 218 23.40 0.64 3.03
CA GLY A 218 23.36 1.98 2.45
C GLY A 218 21.92 2.51 2.31
N SER A 219 21.80 3.82 2.15
CA SER A 219 20.53 4.43 1.80
C SER A 219 20.09 4.02 0.39
N ILE A 220 18.78 3.92 0.16
CA ILE A 220 18.20 3.71 -1.17
C ILE A 220 17.57 5.03 -1.62
N SER A 221 18.03 5.54 -2.76
CA SER A 221 17.49 6.78 -3.34
C SER A 221 16.14 6.55 -4.01
N ALA A 222 15.38 7.64 -4.23
CA ALA A 222 14.09 7.59 -4.94
C ALA A 222 14.22 6.96 -6.32
N ASN A 223 15.22 7.41 -7.10
CA ASN A 223 15.46 6.87 -8.44
C ASN A 223 15.79 5.37 -8.43
N GLU A 224 16.56 4.93 -7.44
CA GLU A 224 16.90 3.52 -7.30
C GLU A 224 15.70 2.66 -6.93
N ALA A 225 14.91 3.07 -5.93
CA ALA A 225 13.72 2.37 -5.50
C ALA A 225 12.69 2.22 -6.63
N ILE A 226 12.42 3.34 -7.33
CA ILE A 226 11.46 3.35 -8.45
C ILE A 226 11.98 2.51 -9.61
N ARG A 227 13.24 2.66 -10.01
CA ARG A 227 13.85 1.86 -11.09
C ARG A 227 13.78 0.37 -10.76
N LYS A 228 14.04 -0.01 -9.51
CA LYS A 228 13.98 -1.41 -9.07
C LYS A 228 12.55 -1.96 -9.14
N ALA A 229 11.57 -1.22 -8.68
CA ALA A 229 10.16 -1.59 -8.83
C ALA A 229 9.76 -1.71 -10.32
N GLN A 230 10.24 -0.79 -11.16
CA GLN A 230 9.97 -0.79 -12.59
C GLN A 230 10.55 -2.00 -13.36
N GLU A 231 11.46 -2.76 -12.77
CA GLU A 231 11.90 -4.04 -13.36
C GLU A 231 10.73 -5.01 -13.49
N GLN A 232 9.86 -5.10 -12.49
CA GLN A 232 8.77 -6.08 -12.39
C GLN A 232 7.37 -5.49 -12.54
N TYR A 233 7.23 -4.15 -12.41
CA TYR A 233 5.92 -3.49 -12.39
C TYR A 233 5.85 -2.30 -13.34
N HIS A 234 4.65 -2.02 -13.85
CA HIS A 234 4.27 -0.71 -14.33
C HIS A 234 3.95 0.15 -13.10
N VAL A 235 4.71 1.22 -12.88
CA VAL A 235 4.64 2.04 -11.66
C VAL A 235 3.88 3.31 -11.95
N PHE A 236 2.88 3.61 -11.13
CA PHE A 236 2.02 4.79 -11.20
C PHE A 236 1.91 5.46 -9.83
N HIS A 237 1.70 6.77 -9.85
CA HIS A 237 1.27 7.53 -8.69
C HIS A 237 -0.08 8.19 -8.96
N ILE A 238 -1.04 8.02 -8.06
CA ILE A 238 -2.34 8.69 -8.09
C ILE A 238 -2.29 9.79 -7.03
N HIS A 239 -2.22 11.02 -7.51
CA HIS A 239 -2.14 12.20 -6.66
C HIS A 239 -3.53 12.72 -6.31
N ILE A 240 -3.81 12.81 -5.01
CA ILE A 240 -5.07 13.34 -4.47
C ILE A 240 -5.01 14.87 -4.45
N THR A 241 -5.78 15.54 -5.31
CA THR A 241 -5.66 16.98 -5.57
C THR A 241 -6.39 17.89 -4.60
N ASN A 242 -7.40 17.38 -3.91
CA ASN A 242 -8.23 18.12 -2.94
C ASN A 242 -7.80 17.92 -1.48
N ALA A 243 -6.66 17.27 -1.25
CA ALA A 243 -6.01 17.18 0.04
C ALA A 243 -4.94 18.30 0.20
N SER A 244 -4.01 18.21 1.16
CA SER A 244 -3.31 19.36 1.74
C SER A 244 -2.39 20.17 0.82
N TYR A 245 -1.74 19.59 -0.19
CA TYR A 245 -0.58 20.23 -0.85
C TYR A 245 -0.73 20.60 -2.33
N GLY A 246 -1.81 20.27 -2.97
CA GLY A 246 -2.18 20.74 -4.30
C GLY A 246 -1.22 20.36 -5.43
N THR A 247 -1.25 21.14 -6.50
CA THR A 247 -0.60 20.79 -7.79
C THR A 247 0.94 20.81 -7.78
N LYS A 248 1.59 21.56 -6.86
CA LYS A 248 3.07 21.64 -6.79
C LYS A 248 3.70 20.29 -6.44
N VAL A 249 3.04 19.49 -5.63
CA VAL A 249 3.52 18.16 -5.26
C VAL A 249 3.49 17.22 -6.45
N ALA A 250 2.48 17.32 -7.29
CA ALA A 250 2.37 16.53 -8.51
C ALA A 250 3.57 16.73 -9.47
N GLU A 251 4.20 17.91 -9.46
CA GLU A 251 5.39 18.17 -10.28
C GLU A 251 6.59 17.34 -9.80
N SER A 252 6.77 17.16 -8.48
CA SER A 252 7.82 16.31 -7.94
C SER A 252 7.67 14.86 -8.41
N TRP A 253 6.45 14.35 -8.40
CA TRP A 253 6.13 13.01 -8.90
C TRP A 253 6.31 12.89 -10.41
N LYS A 254 5.91 13.90 -11.19
CA LYS A 254 6.13 13.93 -12.65
C LYS A 254 7.60 13.90 -13.03
N ASN A 255 8.47 14.48 -12.22
CA ASN A 255 9.92 14.40 -12.44
C ASN A 255 10.45 12.96 -12.26
N LEU A 256 9.81 12.14 -11.44
CA LEU A 256 10.20 10.75 -11.17
C LEU A 256 9.52 9.73 -12.11
N LEU A 257 8.22 9.93 -12.39
CA LEU A 257 7.37 8.96 -13.08
C LEU A 257 6.84 9.44 -14.43
N GLY A 258 7.10 10.69 -14.82
CA GLY A 258 6.65 11.24 -16.08
C GLY A 258 5.12 11.25 -16.23
N GLN A 259 4.64 10.65 -17.30
CA GLN A 259 3.20 10.54 -17.61
C GLN A 259 2.44 9.55 -16.70
N ASN A 260 3.14 8.76 -15.90
CA ASN A 260 2.53 7.78 -15.00
C ASN A 260 2.03 8.40 -13.68
N VAL A 261 1.85 9.71 -13.65
CA VAL A 261 1.22 10.44 -12.55
C VAL A 261 -0.20 10.81 -12.96
N LEU A 262 -1.17 10.27 -12.24
CA LEU A 262 -2.59 10.52 -12.43
C LEU A 262 -3.08 11.51 -11.37
N MET A 263 -3.99 12.40 -11.75
CA MET A 263 -4.57 13.40 -10.86
C MET A 263 -6.02 13.03 -10.59
N CYS A 264 -6.36 12.81 -9.33
CA CYS A 264 -7.73 12.49 -8.90
C CYS A 264 -8.15 13.36 -7.73
N LYS A 265 -9.45 13.47 -7.49
CA LYS A 265 -9.97 13.89 -6.19
C LYS A 265 -10.24 12.67 -5.32
N SER A 266 -10.34 12.88 -4.02
CA SER A 266 -10.53 11.78 -3.06
C SER A 266 -11.86 11.01 -3.23
N ASP A 267 -12.82 11.59 -3.96
CA ASP A 267 -14.14 11.02 -4.24
C ASP A 267 -14.24 10.44 -5.68
N GLU A 268 -13.21 10.56 -6.48
CA GLU A 268 -13.09 10.00 -7.84
C GLU A 268 -12.33 8.67 -7.85
#